data_1b26a43c1bb97617a7230577b6092453
#
_entry.id   1b26a43c1bb97617a7230577b6092453
#
_cell.length_a   1.000
_cell.length_b   1.000
_cell.length_c   1.000
_cell.angle_alpha   90.00
_cell.angle_beta   90.00
_cell.angle_gamma   90.00
#
_symmetry.space_group_name_H-M   'P 1'
#
loop_
_entity.id
_entity.type
_entity.pdbx_description
1 polymer ?
#
loop_
_entity_poly.entity_id
_entity_poly.type
_entity_poly.pdbx_seq_one_letter_code
_entity_poly.pdbx_strand_id
1 'polypeptide(L)'
;MGVQVNGSSVGSALARANDAVNSVTAALRAGGVAAADIQTSGLSIWPNYPASSQTPSGYGVSESLTATLNSLAAAGAQIDAAVHAGGDATTVSGISLNLTDTSALLAAARARAVADATVKAAQYAKALGEPLGPVVSITDQAYTQPFPVYASGNAAAAKAAVPISPGSQQLSVSITVVFAV
;
A
#
# COMPACT_ATOMS: atom_id res chain seq x y z
N MET A 1 -7.15 -8.01 3.91
CA MET A 1 -8.43 -8.46 4.51
C MET A 1 -8.31 -9.92 4.83
N GLY A 2 -9.08 -10.44 5.80
CA GLY A 2 -9.09 -11.86 6.12
C GLY A 2 -10.47 -12.31 6.57
N VAL A 3 -10.64 -13.62 6.59
CA VAL A 3 -11.83 -14.28 7.13
C VAL A 3 -11.35 -15.22 8.23
N GLN A 4 -12.02 -15.20 9.36
CA GLN A 4 -11.75 -16.11 10.46
C GLN A 4 -13.04 -16.74 10.96
N VAL A 5 -13.08 -18.07 10.97
CA VAL A 5 -14.26 -18.83 11.39
C VAL A 5 -13.87 -20.00 12.26
N ASN A 6 -14.85 -20.50 13.04
CA ASN A 6 -14.71 -21.71 13.81
C ASN A 6 -15.76 -22.75 13.38
N GLY A 7 -15.44 -24.03 13.48
CA GLY A 7 -16.34 -25.14 13.20
C GLY A 7 -16.09 -26.33 14.12
N SER A 8 -17.02 -27.24 14.19
CA SER A 8 -16.88 -28.50 14.97
C SER A 8 -15.91 -29.50 14.33
N SER A 9 -15.61 -29.34 13.05
CA SER A 9 -14.63 -30.10 12.29
C SER A 9 -13.87 -29.22 11.32
N VAL A 10 -12.72 -29.70 10.85
CA VAL A 10 -11.94 -28.99 9.79
C VAL A 10 -12.80 -28.73 8.56
N GLY A 11 -13.57 -29.75 8.10
CA GLY A 11 -14.42 -29.61 6.93
C GLY A 11 -15.50 -28.53 7.08
N SER A 12 -16.16 -28.47 8.25
CA SER A 12 -17.20 -27.46 8.50
C SER A 12 -16.62 -26.06 8.66
N ALA A 13 -15.46 -25.92 9.28
CA ALA A 13 -14.77 -24.63 9.40
C ALA A 13 -14.31 -24.13 8.03
N LEU A 14 -13.71 -25.01 7.22
CA LEU A 14 -13.24 -24.67 5.87
C LEU A 14 -14.40 -24.28 4.93
N ALA A 15 -15.50 -25.02 4.96
CA ALA A 15 -16.68 -24.66 4.15
C ALA A 15 -17.19 -23.24 4.48
N ARG A 16 -17.30 -22.92 5.78
CA ARG A 16 -17.72 -21.59 6.23
C ARG A 16 -16.72 -20.49 5.84
N ALA A 17 -15.40 -20.78 5.88
CA ALA A 17 -14.38 -19.85 5.46
C ALA A 17 -14.50 -19.56 3.96
N ASN A 18 -14.64 -20.61 3.13
CA ASN A 18 -14.82 -20.49 1.69
C ASN A 18 -16.08 -19.67 1.34
N ASP A 19 -17.21 -19.91 2.02
CA ASP A 19 -18.45 -19.16 1.80
C ASP A 19 -18.25 -17.66 2.08
N ALA A 20 -17.59 -17.33 3.19
CA ALA A 20 -17.31 -15.95 3.55
C ALA A 20 -16.31 -15.29 2.58
N VAL A 21 -15.25 -15.99 2.17
CA VAL A 21 -14.27 -15.51 1.17
C VAL A 21 -14.92 -15.28 -0.18
N ASN A 22 -15.81 -16.19 -0.61
CA ASN A 22 -16.56 -16.03 -1.86
C ASN A 22 -17.46 -14.79 -1.80
N SER A 23 -18.13 -14.55 -0.68
CA SER A 23 -19.00 -13.39 -0.47
C SER A 23 -18.19 -12.08 -0.51
N VAL A 24 -17.06 -12.02 0.19
CA VAL A 24 -16.12 -10.87 0.18
C VAL A 24 -15.61 -10.61 -1.23
N THR A 25 -15.16 -11.65 -1.92
CA THR A 25 -14.64 -11.55 -3.29
C THR A 25 -15.71 -11.08 -4.27
N ALA A 26 -16.93 -11.59 -4.15
CA ALA A 26 -18.06 -11.18 -4.99
C ALA A 26 -18.40 -9.70 -4.76
N ALA A 27 -18.40 -9.22 -3.52
CA ALA A 27 -18.64 -7.82 -3.18
C ALA A 27 -17.56 -6.89 -3.74
N LEU A 28 -16.27 -7.25 -3.60
CA LEU A 28 -15.17 -6.50 -4.18
C LEU A 28 -15.29 -6.40 -5.70
N ARG A 29 -15.61 -7.50 -6.38
CA ARG A 29 -15.81 -7.53 -7.84
C ARG A 29 -17.02 -6.71 -8.28
N ALA A 30 -18.10 -6.76 -7.54
CA ALA A 30 -19.28 -5.92 -7.80
C ALA A 30 -18.95 -4.43 -7.60
N GLY A 31 -18.03 -4.11 -6.69
CA GLY A 31 -17.47 -2.78 -6.49
C GLY A 31 -16.44 -2.34 -7.55
N GLY A 32 -16.18 -3.16 -8.59
CA GLY A 32 -15.31 -2.83 -9.72
C GLY A 32 -13.84 -3.26 -9.52
N VAL A 33 -13.51 -4.07 -8.50
CA VAL A 33 -12.18 -4.63 -8.34
C VAL A 33 -11.98 -5.77 -9.35
N ALA A 34 -10.91 -5.71 -10.12
CA ALA A 34 -10.61 -6.76 -11.10
C ALA A 34 -10.24 -8.08 -10.41
N ALA A 35 -10.58 -9.21 -11.02
CA ALA A 35 -10.25 -10.52 -10.45
C ALA A 35 -8.74 -10.73 -10.26
N ALA A 36 -7.92 -10.16 -11.14
CA ALA A 36 -6.46 -10.21 -11.06
C ALA A 36 -5.89 -9.40 -9.88
N ASP A 37 -6.66 -8.45 -9.35
CA ASP A 37 -6.30 -7.61 -8.22
C ASP A 37 -6.70 -8.21 -6.86
N ILE A 38 -7.30 -9.41 -6.85
CA ILE A 38 -7.71 -10.13 -5.64
C ILE A 38 -6.93 -11.44 -5.56
N GLN A 39 -6.16 -11.61 -4.50
CA GLN A 39 -5.32 -12.78 -4.30
C GLN A 39 -5.53 -13.37 -2.90
N THR A 40 -5.63 -14.70 -2.81
CA THR A 40 -5.48 -15.38 -1.52
C THR A 40 -4.01 -15.39 -1.14
N SER A 41 -3.69 -14.85 0.03
CA SER A 41 -2.31 -14.68 0.50
C SER A 41 -1.93 -15.61 1.66
N GLY A 42 -2.88 -16.30 2.26
CA GLY A 42 -2.61 -17.25 3.32
C GLY A 42 -3.83 -18.04 3.76
N LEU A 43 -3.60 -19.27 4.17
CA LEU A 43 -4.58 -20.16 4.79
C LEU A 43 -3.95 -20.79 6.03
N SER A 44 -4.63 -20.73 7.17
CA SER A 44 -4.21 -21.36 8.42
C SER A 44 -5.38 -22.11 9.03
N ILE A 45 -5.11 -23.32 9.53
CA ILE A 45 -6.08 -24.17 10.20
C ILE A 45 -5.46 -24.63 11.52
N TRP A 46 -6.20 -24.50 12.62
CA TRP A 46 -5.73 -24.93 13.93
C TRP A 46 -6.85 -25.56 14.77
N PRO A 47 -6.52 -26.51 15.63
CA PRO A 47 -7.47 -27.04 16.60
C PRO A 47 -7.69 -26.07 17.76
N ASN A 48 -8.92 -26.01 18.25
CA ASN A 48 -9.30 -25.27 19.46
C ASN A 48 -9.41 -26.24 20.63
N TYR A 49 -8.64 -26.03 21.71
CA TYR A 49 -8.63 -26.84 22.89
C TYR A 49 -9.31 -26.11 24.05
N PRO A 50 -10.24 -26.75 24.79
CA PRO A 50 -10.71 -26.24 26.07
C PRO A 50 -9.55 -26.22 27.09
N ALA A 51 -9.60 -25.29 28.04
CA ALA A 51 -8.52 -25.06 29.02
C ALA A 51 -8.08 -26.30 29.82
N SER A 52 -8.93 -27.32 29.94
CA SER A 52 -8.70 -28.55 30.72
C SER A 52 -8.71 -29.84 29.88
N SER A 53 -8.63 -29.77 28.56
CA SER A 53 -8.74 -30.92 27.67
C SER A 53 -7.62 -30.98 26.66
N GLN A 54 -7.11 -32.19 26.40
CA GLN A 54 -6.19 -32.46 25.30
C GLN A 54 -6.92 -32.85 23.99
N THR A 55 -8.26 -32.95 24.04
CA THR A 55 -9.09 -33.25 22.89
C THR A 55 -9.61 -31.92 22.30
N PRO A 56 -9.45 -31.66 20.99
CA PRO A 56 -10.00 -30.47 20.38
C PRO A 56 -11.51 -30.39 20.49
N SER A 57 -12.05 -29.24 20.87
CA SER A 57 -13.50 -28.98 20.87
C SER A 57 -14.00 -28.44 19.52
N GLY A 58 -13.09 -28.13 18.61
CA GLY A 58 -13.38 -27.60 17.29
C GLY A 58 -12.11 -27.18 16.58
N TYR A 59 -12.28 -26.50 15.46
CA TYR A 59 -11.19 -26.04 14.61
C TYR A 59 -11.43 -24.61 14.16
N GLY A 60 -10.38 -23.80 14.19
CA GLY A 60 -10.35 -22.47 13.59
C GLY A 60 -9.76 -22.51 12.20
N VAL A 61 -10.29 -21.69 11.29
CA VAL A 61 -9.74 -21.43 9.96
C VAL A 61 -9.61 -19.93 9.81
N SER A 62 -8.45 -19.50 9.33
CA SER A 62 -8.22 -18.12 8.88
C SER A 62 -7.72 -18.16 7.45
N GLU A 63 -8.35 -17.36 6.60
CA GLU A 63 -7.92 -17.14 5.22
C GLU A 63 -7.68 -15.66 5.00
N SER A 64 -6.53 -15.33 4.38
CA SER A 64 -6.12 -13.96 4.12
C SER A 64 -6.26 -13.66 2.63
N LEU A 65 -6.81 -12.48 2.34
CA LEU A 65 -6.97 -11.93 1.00
C LEU A 65 -6.20 -10.61 0.90
N THR A 66 -5.47 -10.44 -0.19
CA THR A 66 -4.92 -9.16 -0.61
C THR A 66 -5.71 -8.64 -1.79
N ALA A 67 -6.26 -7.43 -1.68
CA ALA A 67 -6.97 -6.77 -2.76
C ALA A 67 -6.31 -5.43 -3.09
N THR A 68 -6.02 -5.20 -4.36
CA THR A 68 -5.51 -3.92 -4.87
C THR A 68 -6.68 -3.08 -5.34
N LEU A 69 -6.89 -1.93 -4.69
CA LEU A 69 -7.96 -1.00 -5.01
C LEU A 69 -7.37 0.19 -5.78
N ASN A 70 -7.70 0.30 -7.06
CA ASN A 70 -7.11 1.30 -7.97
C ASN A 70 -7.77 2.69 -7.89
N SER A 71 -8.82 2.84 -7.08
CA SER A 71 -9.52 4.11 -6.87
C SER A 71 -9.62 4.43 -5.40
N LEU A 72 -8.86 5.41 -4.93
CA LEU A 72 -8.92 5.87 -3.54
C LEU A 72 -10.33 6.39 -3.17
N ALA A 73 -11.00 7.05 -4.10
CA ALA A 73 -12.35 7.58 -3.87
C ALA A 73 -13.40 6.48 -3.64
N ALA A 74 -13.23 5.32 -4.30
CA ALA A 74 -14.13 4.18 -4.16
C ALA A 74 -13.72 3.20 -3.06
N ALA A 75 -12.46 3.25 -2.62
CA ALA A 75 -11.87 2.24 -1.73
C ALA A 75 -12.64 2.07 -0.41
N GLY A 76 -13.06 3.17 0.21
CA GLY A 76 -13.86 3.12 1.44
C GLY A 76 -15.17 2.35 1.28
N ALA A 77 -15.90 2.61 0.20
CA ALA A 77 -17.16 1.93 -0.10
C ALA A 77 -16.94 0.46 -0.48
N GLN A 78 -15.86 0.16 -1.22
CA GLN A 78 -15.49 -1.20 -1.59
C GLN A 78 -15.13 -2.04 -0.36
N ILE A 79 -14.37 -1.49 0.59
CA ILE A 79 -14.03 -2.15 1.84
C ILE A 79 -15.28 -2.37 2.70
N ASP A 80 -16.14 -1.35 2.82
CA ASP A 80 -17.38 -1.44 3.58
C ASP A 80 -18.30 -2.54 3.01
N ALA A 81 -18.51 -2.56 1.70
CA ALA A 81 -19.29 -3.60 1.04
C ALA A 81 -18.72 -5.01 1.26
N ALA A 82 -17.39 -5.16 1.21
CA ALA A 82 -16.73 -6.42 1.44
C ALA A 82 -16.87 -6.92 2.89
N VAL A 83 -16.74 -6.01 3.87
CA VAL A 83 -16.95 -6.32 5.30
C VAL A 83 -18.39 -6.74 5.54
N HIS A 84 -19.36 -6.00 5.01
CA HIS A 84 -20.78 -6.36 5.14
C HIS A 84 -21.10 -7.72 4.49
N ALA A 85 -20.51 -8.02 3.33
CA ALA A 85 -20.76 -9.30 2.64
C ALA A 85 -20.18 -10.52 3.37
N GLY A 86 -19.01 -10.36 4.00
CA GLY A 86 -18.39 -11.44 4.77
C GLY A 86 -18.84 -11.50 6.24
N GLY A 87 -19.59 -10.49 6.71
CA GLY A 87 -20.15 -10.42 8.06
C GLY A 87 -19.10 -10.48 9.16
N ASP A 88 -19.50 -11.01 10.32
CA ASP A 88 -18.66 -11.08 11.53
C ASP A 88 -17.40 -11.94 11.37
N ALA A 89 -17.31 -12.73 10.31
CA ALA A 89 -16.13 -13.51 9.99
C ALA A 89 -15.00 -12.66 9.39
N THR A 90 -15.31 -11.46 8.91
CA THR A 90 -14.37 -10.63 8.17
C THR A 90 -13.52 -9.77 9.08
N THR A 91 -12.22 -9.75 8.78
CA THR A 91 -11.24 -8.87 9.42
C THR A 91 -10.55 -8.00 8.36
N VAL A 92 -10.32 -6.74 8.69
CA VAL A 92 -9.52 -5.83 7.85
C VAL A 92 -8.22 -5.55 8.59
N SER A 93 -7.11 -6.06 8.08
CA SER A 93 -5.78 -5.89 8.66
C SER A 93 -4.87 -5.21 7.65
N GLY A 94 -4.45 -4.00 7.98
CA GLY A 94 -3.49 -3.24 7.18
C GLY A 94 -4.10 -2.66 5.88
N ILE A 95 -3.95 -1.35 5.73
CA ILE A 95 -4.18 -0.66 4.47
C ILE A 95 -2.85 0.01 4.14
N SER A 96 -2.30 -0.28 2.96
CA SER A 96 -1.11 0.38 2.44
C SER A 96 -1.46 1.16 1.18
N LEU A 97 -0.95 2.37 1.09
CA LEU A 97 -1.17 3.26 -0.04
C LEU A 97 0.13 3.38 -0.82
N ASN A 98 0.09 3.02 -2.09
CA ASN A 98 1.26 3.05 -2.97
C ASN A 98 0.95 3.92 -4.19
N LEU A 99 1.97 4.62 -4.69
CA LEU A 99 1.90 5.30 -5.97
C LEU A 99 2.21 4.29 -7.08
N THR A 100 1.27 4.08 -7.99
CA THR A 100 1.41 3.09 -9.06
C THR A 100 2.39 3.56 -10.15
N ASP A 101 2.37 4.86 -10.48
CA ASP A 101 3.28 5.46 -11.45
C ASP A 101 3.95 6.70 -10.86
N THR A 102 5.25 6.60 -10.67
CA THR A 102 6.11 7.70 -10.19
C THR A 102 6.98 8.31 -11.29
N SER A 103 6.87 7.84 -12.53
CA SER A 103 7.77 8.21 -13.64
C SER A 103 7.80 9.71 -13.91
N ALA A 104 6.64 10.34 -14.01
CA ALA A 104 6.52 11.78 -14.24
C ALA A 104 7.07 12.59 -13.05
N LEU A 105 6.80 12.14 -11.83
CA LEU A 105 7.31 12.79 -10.61
C LEU A 105 8.83 12.67 -10.51
N LEU A 106 9.38 11.50 -10.84
CA LEU A 106 10.84 11.28 -10.89
C LEU A 106 11.50 12.13 -11.97
N ALA A 107 10.91 12.23 -13.14
CA ALA A 107 11.42 13.09 -14.20
C ALA A 107 11.47 14.57 -13.76
N ALA A 108 10.40 15.05 -13.11
CA ALA A 108 10.37 16.41 -12.59
C ALA A 108 11.39 16.62 -11.44
N ALA A 109 11.56 15.62 -10.56
CA ALA A 109 12.54 15.67 -9.47
C ALA A 109 13.98 15.71 -10.04
N ARG A 110 14.30 14.88 -11.05
CA ARG A 110 15.60 14.89 -11.72
C ARG A 110 15.89 16.25 -12.39
N ALA A 111 14.91 16.82 -13.09
CA ALA A 111 15.08 18.12 -13.71
C ALA A 111 15.41 19.22 -12.68
N ARG A 112 14.72 19.21 -11.54
CA ARG A 112 15.01 20.13 -10.42
C ARG A 112 16.40 19.90 -9.83
N ALA A 113 16.79 18.65 -9.61
CA ALA A 113 18.09 18.29 -9.07
C ALA A 113 19.23 18.78 -9.99
N VAL A 114 19.10 18.63 -11.31
CA VAL A 114 20.08 19.15 -12.28
C VAL A 114 20.14 20.68 -12.24
N ALA A 115 18.99 21.36 -12.19
CA ALA A 115 18.96 22.82 -12.10
C ALA A 115 19.66 23.31 -10.81
N ASP A 116 19.36 22.67 -9.67
CA ASP A 116 19.99 23.00 -8.39
C ASP A 116 21.51 22.77 -8.41
N ALA A 117 21.96 21.65 -9.00
CA ALA A 117 23.38 21.34 -9.15
C ALA A 117 24.09 22.40 -10.01
N THR A 118 23.48 22.82 -11.12
CA THR A 118 24.02 23.83 -12.02
C THR A 118 24.14 25.19 -11.33
N VAL A 119 23.11 25.60 -10.57
CA VAL A 119 23.14 26.88 -9.82
C VAL A 119 24.26 26.85 -8.78
N LYS A 120 24.41 25.76 -8.04
CA LYS A 120 25.47 25.60 -7.05
C LYS A 120 26.86 25.61 -7.69
N ALA A 121 27.04 24.89 -8.80
CA ALA A 121 28.31 24.86 -9.53
C ALA A 121 28.69 26.25 -10.04
N ALA A 122 27.74 27.04 -10.59
CA ALA A 122 27.99 28.41 -11.02
C ALA A 122 28.41 29.34 -9.88
N GLN A 123 27.85 29.14 -8.66
CA GLN A 123 28.26 29.89 -7.48
C GLN A 123 29.71 29.61 -7.10
N TYR A 124 30.13 28.34 -7.13
CA TYR A 124 31.51 27.95 -6.85
C TYR A 124 32.50 28.43 -7.89
N ALA A 125 32.18 28.26 -9.19
CA ALA A 125 33.02 28.77 -10.30
C ALA A 125 33.23 30.28 -10.19
N LYS A 126 32.15 31.04 -9.93
CA LYS A 126 32.25 32.50 -9.69
C LYS A 126 33.13 32.85 -8.49
N ALA A 127 33.04 32.08 -7.40
CA ALA A 127 33.88 32.33 -6.21
C ALA A 127 35.37 32.04 -6.46
N LEU A 128 35.67 31.13 -7.40
CA LEU A 128 37.02 30.81 -7.85
C LEU A 128 37.54 31.81 -8.90
N GLY A 129 36.70 32.67 -9.46
CA GLY A 129 37.02 33.57 -10.57
C GLY A 129 37.08 32.91 -11.94
N GLU A 130 36.54 31.67 -12.04
CA GLU A 130 36.58 30.89 -13.28
C GLU A 130 35.19 30.77 -13.90
N PRO A 131 35.07 30.60 -15.23
CA PRO A 131 33.79 30.29 -15.87
C PRO A 131 33.39 28.86 -15.62
N LEU A 132 32.09 28.60 -15.37
CA LEU A 132 31.57 27.23 -15.30
C LEU A 132 31.67 26.58 -16.70
N GLY A 133 32.39 25.46 -16.78
CA GLY A 133 32.55 24.69 -18.00
C GLY A 133 31.43 23.66 -18.24
N PRO A 134 31.58 22.80 -19.23
CA PRO A 134 30.59 21.80 -19.58
C PRO A 134 30.47 20.69 -18.49
N VAL A 135 29.33 19.98 -18.50
CA VAL A 135 29.13 18.81 -17.68
C VAL A 135 30.06 17.68 -18.14
N VAL A 136 30.85 17.15 -17.26
CA VAL A 136 31.75 16.02 -17.49
C VAL A 136 31.07 14.68 -17.20
N SER A 137 30.33 14.63 -16.09
CA SER A 137 29.58 13.41 -15.72
C SER A 137 28.35 13.74 -14.87
N ILE A 138 27.35 12.87 -14.98
CA ILE A 138 26.18 12.86 -14.09
C ILE A 138 26.02 11.44 -13.56
N THR A 139 25.92 11.32 -12.25
CA THR A 139 25.61 10.05 -11.57
C THR A 139 24.28 10.20 -10.84
N ASP A 140 23.28 9.41 -11.22
CA ASP A 140 22.00 9.30 -10.52
C ASP A 140 22.18 8.29 -9.38
N GLN A 141 21.95 8.71 -8.14
CA GLN A 141 21.97 7.79 -7.01
C GLN A 141 20.66 7.04 -6.94
N ALA A 142 20.73 5.78 -6.48
CA ALA A 142 19.57 4.91 -6.41
C ALA A 142 18.37 5.62 -5.72
N TYR A 143 17.24 5.53 -6.37
CA TYR A 143 15.98 6.06 -5.89
C TYR A 143 15.61 5.47 -4.53
N THR A 144 15.31 6.32 -3.57
CA THR A 144 14.74 5.92 -2.28
C THR A 144 13.23 5.84 -2.41
N GLN A 145 12.63 4.73 -1.97
CA GLN A 145 11.17 4.58 -2.01
C GLN A 145 10.48 5.74 -1.28
N PRO A 146 9.27 6.16 -1.76
CA PRO A 146 8.51 7.19 -1.08
C PRO A 146 8.29 6.83 0.38
N PHE A 147 8.51 7.75 1.28
CA PHE A 147 8.18 7.59 2.69
C PHE A 147 7.02 8.53 3.06
N PRO A 148 6.11 8.09 3.93
CA PRO A 148 4.99 8.92 4.36
C PRO A 148 5.50 10.14 5.13
N VAL A 149 5.03 11.32 4.75
CA VAL A 149 5.24 12.57 5.50
C VAL A 149 3.95 12.87 6.24
N TYR A 150 4.04 12.93 7.55
CA TYR A 150 2.88 13.29 8.36
C TYR A 150 2.62 14.79 8.24
N ALA A 151 1.66 15.17 7.41
CA ALA A 151 1.14 16.52 7.40
C ALA A 151 0.03 16.61 8.45
N SER A 152 0.19 17.50 9.42
CA SER A 152 -0.89 17.87 10.34
C SER A 152 -1.95 18.66 9.57
N GLY A 153 -2.96 17.98 9.06
CA GLY A 153 -4.10 18.57 8.36
C GLY A 153 -5.40 18.00 8.91
N ASN A 154 -6.34 18.90 9.24
CA ASN A 154 -7.69 18.55 9.64
C ASN A 154 -8.44 17.96 8.44
N ALA A 155 -8.70 16.66 8.46
CA ALA A 155 -9.61 16.03 7.51
C ALA A 155 -11.05 16.26 7.96
N ALA A 156 -11.85 16.93 7.16
CA ALA A 156 -13.29 17.04 7.38
C ALA A 156 -13.93 15.65 7.16
N ALA A 157 -14.59 15.13 8.17
CA ALA A 157 -15.25 13.84 8.15
C ALA A 157 -16.49 13.89 7.23
N ALA A 158 -16.44 13.19 6.10
CA ALA A 158 -17.62 12.81 5.32
C ALA A 158 -18.28 11.60 5.98
N LYS A 159 -19.60 11.62 6.11
CA LYS A 159 -20.41 10.54 6.68
C LYS A 159 -20.42 9.34 5.73
N ALA A 160 -20.22 8.13 6.31
CA ALA A 160 -20.38 6.79 5.73
C ALA A 160 -19.26 6.33 4.79
N ALA A 161 -18.81 5.14 5.02
CA ALA A 161 -17.69 4.37 4.51
C ALA A 161 -16.41 4.54 5.37
N VAL A 162 -15.58 3.53 5.38
CA VAL A 162 -14.30 3.55 6.10
C VAL A 162 -13.48 4.75 5.63
N PRO A 163 -13.18 5.75 6.49
CA PRO A 163 -12.43 6.93 6.07
C PRO A 163 -10.97 6.53 5.81
N ILE A 164 -10.53 6.70 4.56
CA ILE A 164 -9.14 6.46 4.17
C ILE A 164 -8.47 7.80 3.91
N SER A 165 -7.50 8.14 4.76
CA SER A 165 -6.72 9.36 4.62
C SER A 165 -5.36 9.03 3.99
N PRO A 166 -5.07 9.46 2.75
CA PRO A 166 -3.86 9.07 2.04
C PRO A 166 -2.59 9.72 2.58
N GLY A 167 -2.71 10.83 3.33
CA GLY A 167 -1.55 11.62 3.71
C GLY A 167 -0.82 12.19 2.50
N SER A 168 0.44 12.58 2.68
CA SER A 168 1.36 12.97 1.62
C SER A 168 2.57 12.04 1.60
N GLN A 169 3.11 11.79 0.41
CA GLN A 169 4.34 11.03 0.25
C GLN A 169 5.38 11.94 -0.40
N GLN A 170 6.61 11.90 0.10
CA GLN A 170 7.73 12.63 -0.46
C GLN A 170 8.60 11.70 -1.28
N LEU A 171 8.94 12.16 -2.48
CA LEU A 171 9.81 11.48 -3.40
C LEU A 171 11.05 12.35 -3.59
N SER A 172 12.24 11.78 -3.36
CA SER A 172 13.50 12.52 -3.49
C SER A 172 14.42 11.83 -4.48
N VAL A 173 15.18 12.66 -5.22
CA VAL A 173 16.24 12.22 -6.13
C VAL A 173 17.53 12.93 -5.73
N SER A 174 18.61 12.19 -5.62
CA SER A 174 19.96 12.73 -5.43
C SER A 174 20.81 12.45 -6.65
N ILE A 175 21.49 13.48 -7.14
CA ILE A 175 22.42 13.34 -8.25
C ILE A 175 23.76 13.97 -7.88
N THR A 176 24.82 13.43 -8.46
CA THR A 176 26.16 14.05 -8.46
C THR A 176 26.46 14.50 -9.87
N VAL A 177 26.78 15.79 -10.04
CA VAL A 177 27.15 16.37 -11.34
C VAL A 177 28.56 16.90 -11.23
N VAL A 178 29.43 16.51 -12.15
CA VAL A 178 30.79 17.03 -12.29
C VAL A 178 30.85 17.96 -13.47
N PHE A 179 31.32 19.17 -13.23
CA PHE A 179 31.54 20.18 -14.24
C PHE A 179 33.06 20.40 -14.44
N ALA A 180 33.45 20.77 -15.64
CA ALA A 180 34.78 21.36 -15.86
C ALA A 180 34.79 22.80 -15.33
N VAL A 181 35.95 23.29 -14.93
CA VAL A 181 36.27 24.67 -14.58
C VAL A 181 37.53 25.08 -15.33
#